data_6ad8861bd33915a8f1f545a18042326e
#
_entry.id   6ad8861bd33915a8f1f545a18042326e
#
_cell.length_a   1.000
_cell.length_b   1.000
_cell.length_c   1.000
_cell.angle_alpha   90.00
_cell.angle_beta   90.00
_cell.angle_gamma   90.00
#
_symmetry.space_group_name_H-M   'P 1'
#
loop_
_entity.id
_entity.type
_entity.pdbx_description
1 polymer ?
#
loop_
_entity_poly.entity_id
_entity_poly.type
_entity_poly.pdbx_seq_one_letter_code
_entity_poly.pdbx_strand_id
1 'polypeptide(L)'
;MDVCTAGNRDGIEAAAEIKAKFPNIKIIIVTSMAEVGFLDRAKAAGADSFWYKDISREKLIDIIDRTMAGEKIFPDATPTVRLGLADSTELTAREINVLRLVCDGLEYGEIAEQLNISERTVKYHVSNILSKTGYANKTRLAIAVTNKKFIIPRIPEDSSDLQ
;
A
#
# COMPACT_ATOMS: atom_id res chain seq x y z
N MET A 1 -13.55 -5.73 -2.24
CA MET A 1 -13.29 -4.56 -1.38
C MET A 1 -12.02 -3.88 -1.85
N ASP A 2 -12.03 -2.60 -2.11
CA ASP A 2 -10.81 -1.85 -2.45
C ASP A 2 -9.95 -1.63 -1.19
N VAL A 3 -8.63 -1.60 -1.35
CA VAL A 3 -7.70 -1.31 -0.24
C VAL A 3 -7.83 0.16 0.18
N CYS A 4 -7.93 1.07 -0.78
CA CYS A 4 -8.14 2.48 -0.51
C CYS A 4 -9.59 2.86 -0.74
N THR A 5 -10.33 3.05 0.34
CA THR A 5 -11.74 3.47 0.30
C THR A 5 -11.87 4.98 0.54
N ALA A 6 -12.99 5.57 0.13
CA ALA A 6 -13.30 6.96 0.41
C ALA A 6 -13.25 7.23 1.92
N GLY A 7 -12.70 8.37 2.33
CA GLY A 7 -12.50 8.71 3.74
C GLY A 7 -11.24 8.07 4.36
N ASN A 8 -10.26 7.74 3.54
CA ASN A 8 -8.93 7.25 3.96
C ASN A 8 -8.93 6.00 4.85
N ARG A 9 -10.01 5.20 4.79
CA ARG A 9 -10.10 3.95 5.55
C ARG A 9 -9.38 2.83 4.82
N ASP A 10 -8.57 2.07 5.56
CA ASP A 10 -7.90 0.88 5.03
C ASP A 10 -8.91 -0.26 4.83
N GLY A 11 -9.14 -0.64 3.56
CA GLY A 11 -10.07 -1.73 3.24
C GLY A 11 -9.64 -3.08 3.79
N ILE A 12 -8.34 -3.28 4.05
CA ILE A 12 -7.84 -4.52 4.68
C ILE A 12 -8.22 -4.55 6.17
N GLU A 13 -8.14 -3.42 6.87
CA GLU A 13 -8.60 -3.32 8.26
C GLU A 13 -10.11 -3.54 8.34
N ALA A 14 -10.88 -2.92 7.43
CA ALA A 14 -12.32 -3.16 7.34
C ALA A 14 -12.64 -4.64 7.04
N ALA A 15 -11.84 -5.32 6.22
CA ALA A 15 -11.99 -6.76 5.98
C ALA A 15 -11.79 -7.57 7.25
N ALA A 16 -10.80 -7.25 8.08
CA ALA A 16 -10.57 -7.91 9.36
C ALA A 16 -11.75 -7.73 10.32
N GLU A 17 -12.30 -6.51 10.43
CA GLU A 17 -13.49 -6.25 11.26
C GLU A 17 -14.73 -7.01 10.78
N ILE A 18 -14.95 -7.05 9.46
CA ILE A 18 -16.09 -7.80 8.88
C ILE A 18 -15.92 -9.30 9.15
N LYS A 19 -14.72 -9.85 8.94
CA LYS A 19 -14.46 -11.27 9.22
C LYS A 19 -14.65 -11.64 10.69
N ALA A 20 -14.27 -10.76 11.61
CA ALA A 20 -14.47 -10.98 13.04
C ALA A 20 -15.96 -11.03 13.41
N LYS A 21 -16.81 -10.20 12.79
CA LYS A 21 -18.26 -10.15 13.06
C LYS A 21 -19.05 -11.16 12.23
N PHE A 22 -18.63 -11.41 11.01
CA PHE A 22 -19.35 -12.20 10.02
C PHE A 22 -18.39 -13.17 9.29
N PRO A 23 -17.94 -14.24 9.93
CA PRO A 23 -16.89 -15.13 9.39
C PRO A 23 -17.27 -15.83 8.08
N ASN A 24 -18.56 -15.98 7.80
CA ASN A 24 -19.06 -16.64 6.59
C ASN A 24 -19.09 -15.74 5.35
N ILE A 25 -18.95 -14.41 5.51
CA ILE A 25 -18.90 -13.50 4.36
C ILE A 25 -17.60 -13.73 3.59
N LYS A 26 -17.71 -13.94 2.28
CA LYS A 26 -16.57 -14.02 1.39
C LYS A 26 -16.02 -12.62 1.08
N ILE A 27 -14.72 -12.42 1.28
CA ILE A 27 -14.07 -11.14 1.05
C ILE A 27 -12.98 -11.31 -0.01
N ILE A 28 -13.11 -10.56 -1.09
CA ILE A 28 -12.09 -10.42 -2.13
C ILE A 28 -11.51 -9.02 -2.03
N ILE A 29 -10.22 -8.91 -1.78
CA ILE A 29 -9.51 -7.62 -1.87
C ILE A 29 -9.25 -7.32 -3.34
N VAL A 30 -9.58 -6.10 -3.76
CA VAL A 30 -9.47 -5.67 -5.17
C VAL A 30 -8.74 -4.33 -5.19
N THR A 31 -7.55 -4.27 -5.80
CA THR A 31 -6.75 -3.04 -5.82
C THR A 31 -5.94 -2.88 -7.10
N SER A 32 -5.67 -1.64 -7.51
CA SER A 32 -4.66 -1.32 -8.53
C SER A 32 -3.27 -1.05 -7.94
N MET A 33 -3.12 -1.15 -6.63
CA MET A 33 -1.87 -0.85 -5.95
C MET A 33 -1.00 -2.08 -5.80
N ALA A 34 0.26 -1.95 -6.19
CA ALA A 34 1.28 -3.00 -6.07
C ALA A 34 2.18 -2.75 -4.83
N GLU A 35 1.58 -2.42 -3.70
CA GLU A 35 2.35 -2.19 -2.46
C GLU A 35 2.78 -3.51 -1.83
N VAL A 36 4.07 -3.60 -1.49
CA VAL A 36 4.63 -4.74 -0.75
C VAL A 36 3.97 -4.82 0.63
N GLY A 37 3.51 -6.02 1.00
CA GLY A 37 2.85 -6.28 2.27
C GLY A 37 1.32 -6.31 2.21
N PHE A 38 0.67 -5.81 1.15
CA PHE A 38 -0.79 -5.89 1.04
C PHE A 38 -1.29 -7.33 0.98
N LEU A 39 -0.60 -8.21 0.28
CA LEU A 39 -0.94 -9.65 0.20
C LEU A 39 -0.92 -10.30 1.58
N ASP A 40 0.14 -10.08 2.36
CA ASP A 40 0.29 -10.67 3.68
C ASP A 40 -0.72 -10.08 4.67
N ARG A 41 -0.96 -8.77 4.61
CA ARG A 41 -2.00 -8.11 5.42
C ARG A 41 -3.39 -8.62 5.08
N ALA A 42 -3.71 -8.79 3.80
CA ALA A 42 -5.01 -9.32 3.36
C ALA A 42 -5.22 -10.77 3.83
N LYS A 43 -4.19 -11.61 3.74
CA LYS A 43 -4.21 -12.98 4.29
C LYS A 43 -4.43 -12.97 5.79
N ALA A 44 -3.70 -12.14 6.54
CA ALA A 44 -3.83 -11.98 7.98
C ALA A 44 -5.21 -11.46 8.41
N ALA A 45 -5.81 -10.56 7.62
CA ALA A 45 -7.18 -10.06 7.82
C ALA A 45 -8.27 -11.11 7.53
N GLY A 46 -7.89 -12.30 7.05
CA GLY A 46 -8.83 -13.37 6.73
C GLY A 46 -9.56 -13.20 5.40
N ALA A 47 -9.06 -12.37 4.48
CA ALA A 47 -9.62 -12.30 3.13
C ALA A 47 -9.59 -13.69 2.45
N ASP A 48 -10.60 -13.96 1.63
CA ASP A 48 -10.70 -15.23 0.91
C ASP A 48 -9.91 -15.19 -0.39
N SER A 49 -9.83 -14.02 -1.06
CA SER A 49 -9.07 -13.86 -2.30
C SER A 49 -8.52 -12.44 -2.47
N PHE A 50 -7.56 -12.29 -3.37
CA PHE A 50 -6.93 -11.01 -3.71
C PHE A 50 -6.78 -10.88 -5.23
N TRP A 51 -7.11 -9.70 -5.78
CA TRP A 51 -7.04 -9.45 -7.21
C TRP A 51 -6.49 -8.04 -7.52
N TYR A 52 -5.54 -7.96 -8.47
CA TYR A 52 -5.01 -6.70 -8.97
C TYR A 52 -5.76 -6.24 -10.23
N LYS A 53 -6.38 -5.04 -10.20
CA LYS A 53 -7.26 -4.50 -11.27
C LYS A 53 -6.58 -4.42 -12.64
N ASP A 54 -5.34 -3.97 -12.67
CA ASP A 54 -4.66 -3.60 -13.92
C ASP A 54 -3.59 -4.62 -14.35
N ILE A 55 -3.34 -5.65 -13.56
CA ILE A 55 -2.18 -6.53 -13.71
C ILE A 55 -2.58 -8.00 -13.83
N SER A 56 -3.68 -8.39 -13.19
CA SER A 56 -4.16 -9.78 -13.23
C SER A 56 -4.63 -10.17 -14.65
N ARG A 57 -4.14 -11.32 -15.12
CA ARG A 57 -4.58 -11.91 -16.39
C ARG A 57 -5.96 -12.56 -16.27
N GLU A 58 -6.33 -13.01 -15.09
CA GLU A 58 -7.64 -13.62 -14.82
C GLU A 58 -8.71 -12.54 -14.70
N LYS A 59 -9.91 -12.84 -15.15
CA LYS A 59 -11.06 -11.94 -15.01
C LYS A 59 -11.56 -11.94 -13.56
N LEU A 60 -12.00 -10.80 -13.07
CA LEU A 60 -12.56 -10.69 -11.72
C LEU A 60 -13.75 -11.64 -11.50
N ILE A 61 -14.56 -11.86 -12.53
CA ILE A 61 -15.71 -12.77 -12.43
C ILE A 61 -15.27 -14.20 -12.11
N ASP A 62 -14.19 -14.68 -12.74
CA ASP A 62 -13.66 -16.02 -12.50
C ASP A 62 -13.14 -16.17 -11.06
N ILE A 63 -12.51 -15.10 -10.54
CA ILE A 63 -12.09 -15.05 -9.13
C ILE A 63 -13.29 -15.09 -8.18
N ILE A 64 -14.37 -14.37 -8.52
CA ILE A 64 -15.61 -14.39 -7.71
C ILE A 64 -16.19 -15.78 -7.66
N ASP A 65 -16.38 -16.43 -8.81
CA ASP A 65 -17.01 -17.77 -8.90
C ASP A 65 -16.19 -18.81 -8.11
N ARG A 66 -14.88 -18.82 -8.29
CA ARG A 66 -13.99 -19.75 -7.56
C ARG A 66 -13.95 -19.46 -6.07
N THR A 67 -13.97 -18.18 -5.67
CA THR A 67 -14.03 -17.80 -4.24
C THR A 67 -15.34 -18.24 -3.61
N MET A 68 -16.46 -18.12 -4.33
CA MET A 68 -17.76 -18.61 -3.88
C MET A 68 -17.80 -20.14 -3.78
N ALA A 69 -17.07 -20.84 -4.63
CA ALA A 69 -16.87 -22.30 -4.54
C ALA A 69 -15.94 -22.72 -3.37
N GLY A 70 -15.36 -21.75 -2.65
CA GLY A 70 -14.53 -22.01 -1.46
C GLY A 70 -13.04 -21.97 -1.71
N GLU A 71 -12.59 -21.65 -2.92
CA GLU A 71 -11.16 -21.48 -3.21
C GLU A 71 -10.62 -20.20 -2.56
N LYS A 72 -9.34 -20.24 -2.16
CA LYS A 72 -8.58 -19.07 -1.75
C LYS A 72 -7.58 -18.71 -2.83
N ILE A 73 -7.76 -17.55 -3.46
CA ILE A 73 -6.99 -17.15 -4.63
C ILE A 73 -6.18 -15.91 -4.30
N PHE A 74 -4.86 -16.08 -4.22
CA PHE A 74 -3.91 -15.01 -4.00
C PHE A 74 -2.82 -15.07 -5.06
N PRO A 75 -2.39 -13.92 -5.63
CA PRO A 75 -1.20 -13.90 -6.46
C PRO A 75 0.02 -14.42 -5.71
N ASP A 76 0.94 -15.07 -6.44
CA ASP A 76 2.19 -15.60 -5.86
C ASP A 76 3.10 -14.50 -5.31
N ALA A 77 3.06 -13.33 -5.94
CA ALA A 77 3.87 -12.17 -5.56
C ALA A 77 3.17 -10.84 -5.84
N THR A 78 3.58 -9.81 -5.11
CA THR A 78 3.23 -8.42 -5.44
C THR A 78 3.90 -8.02 -6.76
N PRO A 79 3.17 -7.40 -7.69
CA PRO A 79 3.75 -6.92 -8.94
C PRO A 79 4.87 -5.91 -8.70
N THR A 80 5.95 -6.04 -9.47
CA THR A 80 7.08 -5.13 -9.39
C THR A 80 6.74 -3.80 -10.07
N VAL A 81 7.01 -2.69 -9.39
CA VAL A 81 6.85 -1.32 -9.92
C VAL A 81 8.22 -0.69 -10.11
N ARG A 82 8.50 -0.18 -11.31
CA ARG A 82 9.75 0.54 -11.58
C ARG A 82 9.70 1.95 -11.00
N LEU A 83 10.60 2.25 -10.07
CA LEU A 83 10.73 3.52 -9.36
C LEU A 83 12.06 4.21 -9.76
N GLY A 84 12.05 4.90 -10.89
CA GLY A 84 13.28 5.50 -11.44
C GLY A 84 14.28 4.42 -11.86
N LEU A 85 15.45 4.37 -11.20
CA LEU A 85 16.52 3.40 -11.49
C LEU A 85 16.33 2.06 -10.76
N ALA A 86 15.49 1.98 -9.72
CA ALA A 86 15.26 0.80 -8.91
C ALA A 86 13.90 0.17 -9.18
N ASP A 87 13.77 -1.11 -8.87
CA ASP A 87 12.50 -1.79 -8.75
C ASP A 87 11.98 -1.72 -7.32
N SER A 88 10.64 -1.74 -7.13
CA SER A 88 10.02 -1.66 -5.80
C SER A 88 10.49 -2.75 -4.85
N THR A 89 10.89 -3.91 -5.38
CA THR A 89 11.45 -5.05 -4.63
C THR A 89 12.85 -4.79 -4.06
N GLU A 90 13.54 -3.76 -4.52
CA GLU A 90 14.85 -3.37 -3.99
C GLU A 90 14.74 -2.48 -2.73
N LEU A 91 13.54 -1.99 -2.43
CA LEU A 91 13.27 -1.23 -1.22
C LEU A 91 12.99 -2.18 -0.06
N THR A 92 13.66 -1.95 1.06
CA THR A 92 13.39 -2.68 2.30
C THR A 92 12.05 -2.27 2.90
N ALA A 93 11.45 -3.13 3.74
CA ALA A 93 10.21 -2.81 4.46
C ALA A 93 10.32 -1.49 5.26
N ARG A 94 11.50 -1.20 5.83
CA ARG A 94 11.74 0.05 6.57
C ARG A 94 11.75 1.27 5.66
N GLU A 95 12.37 1.16 4.50
CA GLU A 95 12.38 2.22 3.47
C GLU A 95 10.97 2.48 2.94
N ILE A 96 10.17 1.43 2.72
CA ILE A 96 8.75 1.58 2.30
C ILE A 96 7.94 2.29 3.39
N ASN A 97 8.13 1.97 4.67
CA ASN A 97 7.44 2.66 5.76
C ASN A 97 7.81 4.15 5.84
N VAL A 98 9.09 4.49 5.70
CA VAL A 98 9.54 5.88 5.64
C VAL A 98 8.97 6.57 4.40
N LEU A 99 9.02 5.92 3.24
CA LEU A 99 8.53 6.47 1.98
C LEU A 99 7.03 6.77 2.03
N ARG A 100 6.24 5.92 2.70
CA ARG A 100 4.79 6.14 2.90
C ARG A 100 4.55 7.46 3.63
N LEU A 101 5.23 7.69 4.75
CA LEU A 101 5.07 8.91 5.54
C LEU A 101 5.59 10.16 4.82
N VAL A 102 6.63 10.01 3.97
CA VAL A 102 7.06 11.07 3.05
C VAL A 102 5.97 11.40 2.03
N CYS A 103 5.27 10.40 1.50
CA CYS A 103 4.14 10.59 0.58
C CYS A 103 2.93 11.22 1.29
N ASP A 104 2.73 10.93 2.58
CA ASP A 104 1.72 11.57 3.42
C ASP A 104 2.04 13.04 3.75
N GLY A 105 3.19 13.55 3.31
CA GLY A 105 3.60 14.94 3.49
C GLY A 105 4.29 15.26 4.82
N LEU A 106 4.57 14.26 5.65
CA LEU A 106 5.17 14.47 6.96
C LEU A 106 6.63 14.97 6.86
N GLU A 107 7.00 15.83 7.80
CA GLU A 107 8.39 16.27 7.97
C GLU A 107 9.22 15.21 8.74
N TYR A 108 10.53 15.31 8.64
CA TYR A 108 11.43 14.28 9.20
C TYR A 108 11.28 14.07 10.71
N GLY A 109 10.97 15.14 11.47
CA GLY A 109 10.66 15.05 12.89
C GLY A 109 9.42 14.22 13.19
N GLU A 110 8.33 14.49 12.47
CA GLU A 110 7.05 13.76 12.60
C GLU A 110 7.19 12.28 12.20
N ILE A 111 7.94 12.00 11.13
CA ILE A 111 8.27 10.63 10.73
C ILE A 111 9.09 9.91 11.81
N ALA A 112 10.05 10.61 12.41
CA ALA A 112 10.89 10.08 13.47
C ALA A 112 10.06 9.67 14.70
N GLU A 113 9.13 10.53 15.13
CA GLU A 113 8.20 10.26 16.22
C GLU A 113 7.29 9.07 15.92
N GLN A 114 6.63 9.07 14.75
CA GLN A 114 5.73 7.98 14.35
C GLN A 114 6.43 6.61 14.27
N LEU A 115 7.66 6.59 13.81
CA LEU A 115 8.42 5.36 13.64
C LEU A 115 9.28 5.00 14.86
N ASN A 116 9.28 5.83 15.90
CA ASN A 116 10.11 5.71 17.11
C ASN A 116 11.60 5.52 16.78
N ILE A 117 12.14 6.42 15.94
CA ILE A 117 13.55 6.47 15.56
C ILE A 117 14.07 7.90 15.57
N SER A 118 15.38 8.11 15.41
CA SER A 118 15.94 9.45 15.30
C SER A 118 15.65 10.08 13.92
N GLU A 119 15.54 11.42 13.88
CA GLU A 119 15.45 12.17 12.62
C GLU A 119 16.64 11.91 11.69
N ARG A 120 17.82 11.70 12.26
CA ARG A 120 19.04 11.29 11.52
C ARG A 120 18.82 9.95 10.81
N THR A 121 18.14 9.01 11.46
CA THR A 121 17.81 7.71 10.87
C THR A 121 16.79 7.84 9.74
N VAL A 122 15.81 8.73 9.88
CA VAL A 122 14.86 9.05 8.78
C VAL A 122 15.60 9.61 7.58
N LYS A 123 16.47 10.62 7.78
CA LYS A 123 17.30 11.21 6.72
C LYS A 123 18.19 10.17 6.03
N TYR A 124 18.73 9.23 6.79
CA TYR A 124 19.51 8.11 6.25
C TYR A 124 18.67 7.22 5.32
N HIS A 125 17.45 6.81 5.75
CA HIS A 125 16.57 6.01 4.91
C HIS A 125 16.13 6.76 3.64
N VAL A 126 15.75 8.05 3.76
CA VAL A 126 15.39 8.87 2.58
C VAL A 126 16.56 8.97 1.61
N SER A 127 17.79 9.20 2.10
CA SER A 127 18.99 9.25 1.27
C SER A 127 19.22 7.92 0.53
N ASN A 128 19.04 6.80 1.19
CA ASN A 128 19.18 5.48 0.57
C ASN A 128 18.13 5.26 -0.54
N ILE A 129 16.86 5.63 -0.29
CA ILE A 129 15.80 5.53 -1.30
C ILE A 129 16.14 6.40 -2.51
N LEU A 130 16.57 7.66 -2.29
CA LEU A 130 16.97 8.56 -3.37
C LEU A 130 18.14 8.00 -4.17
N SER A 131 19.15 7.44 -3.50
CA SER A 131 20.30 6.81 -4.14
C SER A 131 19.88 5.60 -5.00
N LYS A 132 19.01 4.73 -4.50
CA LYS A 132 18.49 3.57 -5.24
C LYS A 132 17.67 3.99 -6.45
N THR A 133 16.75 4.93 -6.25
CA THR A 133 15.76 5.31 -7.27
C THR A 133 16.27 6.35 -8.26
N GLY A 134 17.34 7.09 -7.93
CA GLY A 134 17.89 8.15 -8.76
C GLY A 134 17.08 9.45 -8.78
N TYR A 135 16.04 9.60 -7.93
CA TYR A 135 15.31 10.86 -7.84
C TYR A 135 16.12 11.93 -7.11
N ALA A 136 16.04 13.18 -7.60
CA ALA A 136 16.85 14.29 -7.11
C ALA A 136 16.52 14.75 -5.69
N ASN A 137 15.27 14.54 -5.22
CA ASN A 137 14.81 14.95 -3.89
C ASN A 137 13.53 14.21 -3.45
N LYS A 138 13.16 14.36 -2.15
CA LYS A 138 11.98 13.72 -1.55
C LYS A 138 10.68 14.06 -2.28
N THR A 139 10.53 15.29 -2.76
CA THR A 139 9.30 15.75 -3.43
C THR A 139 9.10 15.06 -4.79
N ARG A 140 10.16 15.00 -5.62
CA ARG A 140 10.09 14.29 -6.90
C ARG A 140 9.87 12.80 -6.72
N LEU A 141 10.48 12.21 -5.71
CA LEU A 141 10.26 10.81 -5.32
C LEU A 141 8.79 10.58 -4.94
N ALA A 142 8.23 11.39 -4.03
CA ALA A 142 6.85 11.26 -3.59
C ALA A 142 5.85 11.37 -4.76
N ILE A 143 6.00 12.39 -5.61
CA ILE A 143 5.16 12.57 -6.81
C ILE A 143 5.23 11.35 -7.73
N ALA A 144 6.45 10.85 -8.01
CA ALA A 144 6.63 9.72 -8.92
C ALA A 144 6.03 8.42 -8.36
N VAL A 145 6.20 8.17 -7.08
CA VAL A 145 5.67 7.01 -6.36
C VAL A 145 4.15 7.01 -6.32
N THR A 146 3.54 8.18 -6.06
CA THR A 146 2.09 8.37 -6.04
C THR A 146 1.48 8.22 -7.44
N ASN A 147 2.09 8.85 -8.47
CA ASN A 147 1.62 8.72 -9.86
C ASN A 147 1.67 7.27 -10.37
N LYS A 148 2.61 6.47 -9.89
CA LYS A 148 2.72 5.04 -10.21
C LYS A 148 1.79 4.17 -9.36
N LYS A 149 0.98 4.75 -8.49
CA LYS A 149 0.07 4.06 -7.56
C LYS A 149 0.80 3.01 -6.70
N PHE A 150 2.09 3.23 -6.42
CA PHE A 150 2.85 2.35 -5.52
C PHE A 150 2.53 2.63 -4.06
N ILE A 151 2.38 3.91 -3.70
CA ILE A 151 1.86 4.37 -2.41
C ILE A 151 0.80 5.42 -2.68
N ILE A 152 -0.33 5.35 -1.98
CA ILE A 152 -1.35 6.40 -1.97
C ILE A 152 -1.19 7.18 -0.67
N PRO A 153 -0.97 8.51 -0.73
CA PRO A 153 -0.91 9.35 0.44
C PRO A 153 -2.20 9.28 1.26
N ARG A 154 -2.08 9.28 2.56
CA ARG A 154 -3.21 9.51 3.45
C ARG A 154 -3.48 11.01 3.46
N ILE A 155 -4.61 11.43 2.88
CA ILE A 155 -5.03 12.83 2.95
C ILE A 155 -5.63 13.04 4.35
N PRO A 156 -5.09 13.96 5.18
CA PRO A 156 -5.72 14.31 6.46
C PRO A 156 -7.16 14.79 6.21
N GLU A 157 -8.08 14.44 7.09
CA GLU A 157 -9.51 14.83 6.98
C GLU A 157 -9.74 16.35 7.19
N ASP A 158 -8.68 17.14 7.36
CA ASP A 158 -8.72 18.57 7.66
C ASP A 158 -8.53 19.45 6.42
N SER A 159 -9.41 19.34 5.44
CA SER A 159 -9.51 20.35 4.38
C SER A 159 -10.90 21.01 4.32
N SER A 160 -11.62 21.08 5.44
CA SER A 160 -12.88 21.83 5.54
C SER A 160 -12.70 23.34 5.78
N ASP A 161 -11.48 23.88 5.89
CA ASP A 161 -11.21 25.28 6.20
C ASP A 161 -10.42 26.02 5.11
N LEU A 162 -10.71 25.76 3.84
CA LEU A 162 -10.35 26.68 2.76
C LEU A 162 -11.62 27.23 2.12
N GLN A 163 -12.25 28.16 2.86
CA GLN A 163 -13.17 29.16 2.30
C GLN A 163 -12.41 30.44 1.94
#